data_1d966f6d54cbd24c2312faeb892bd9eb
#
_entry.id   1d966f6d54cbd24c2312faeb892bd9eb
#
_cell.length_a   1.000
_cell.length_b   1.000
_cell.length_c   1.000
_cell.angle_alpha   90.00
_cell.angle_beta   90.00
_cell.angle_gamma   90.00
#
_symmetry.space_group_name_H-M   'P 1'
#
loop_
_entity.id
_entity.type
_entity.pdbx_description
1 polymer ?
#
loop_
_entity_poly.entity_id
_entity_poly.type
_entity_poly.pdbx_seq_one_letter_code
_entity_poly.pdbx_strand_id
1 'polypeptide(L)'
;MKKNIIAFLVTALTMVILAACGSSAEKTNNQADNATEKTSVIDQIKERGTLRVAVFSDKPPFGYVDSNGENKGYDILLAKRLAKDLVGDESKLEYVITEPQARVDLLKSDKVDIVLANFTVTLNR
;
A
#
# COMPACT_ATOMS: atom_id res chain seq x y z
N MET A 1 -36.00 33.55 -41.36
CA MET A 1 -34.73 33.88 -40.65
C MET A 1 -34.11 32.71 -39.90
N LYS A 2 -34.87 31.70 -39.45
CA LYS A 2 -34.29 30.50 -38.73
C LYS A 2 -33.55 29.48 -39.59
N LYS A 3 -33.87 29.36 -40.89
CA LYS A 3 -33.23 28.41 -41.81
C LYS A 3 -31.78 28.78 -42.20
N ASN A 4 -31.45 30.08 -42.22
CA ASN A 4 -30.13 30.54 -42.64
C ASN A 4 -29.08 30.46 -41.51
N ILE A 5 -29.52 30.41 -40.24
CA ILE A 5 -28.63 30.28 -39.07
C ILE A 5 -28.09 28.86 -38.96
N ILE A 6 -28.92 27.84 -39.31
CA ILE A 6 -28.50 26.44 -39.28
C ILE A 6 -27.48 26.11 -40.36
N ALA A 7 -27.62 26.75 -41.55
CA ALA A 7 -26.66 26.58 -42.65
C ALA A 7 -25.27 27.16 -42.32
N PHE A 8 -25.22 28.26 -41.58
CA PHE A 8 -23.96 28.89 -41.15
C PHE A 8 -23.23 28.12 -40.05
N LEU A 9 -23.99 27.44 -39.17
CA LEU A 9 -23.42 26.60 -38.10
C LEU A 9 -22.80 25.31 -38.64
N VAL A 10 -23.36 24.71 -39.68
CA VAL A 10 -22.82 23.48 -40.30
C VAL A 10 -21.56 23.74 -41.12
N THR A 11 -21.44 24.92 -41.79
CA THR A 11 -20.22 25.28 -42.54
C THR A 11 -19.04 25.66 -41.64
N ALA A 12 -19.29 26.21 -40.45
CA ALA A 12 -18.22 26.53 -39.47
C ALA A 12 -17.62 25.29 -38.81
N LEU A 13 -18.37 24.20 -38.70
CA LEU A 13 -17.91 22.95 -38.03
C LEU A 13 -17.03 22.06 -38.94
N THR A 14 -17.10 22.24 -40.28
CA THR A 14 -16.32 21.41 -41.24
C THR A 14 -14.91 21.97 -41.51
N MET A 15 -14.54 23.15 -41.05
CA MET A 15 -13.21 23.76 -41.28
C MET A 15 -12.17 23.48 -40.20
N VAL A 16 -12.54 22.79 -39.08
CA VAL A 16 -11.61 22.54 -37.95
C VAL A 16 -10.89 21.18 -38.06
N ILE A 17 -11.23 20.34 -39.05
CA ILE A 17 -10.72 18.96 -39.08
C ILE A 17 -9.46 18.76 -39.96
N LEU A 18 -8.94 19.79 -40.65
CA LEU A 18 -7.81 19.67 -41.59
C LEU A 18 -6.45 20.22 -41.11
N ALA A 19 -6.26 20.52 -39.84
CA ALA A 19 -5.00 21.08 -39.35
C ALA A 19 -4.25 20.14 -38.34
N ALA A 20 -4.45 18.85 -38.40
CA ALA A 20 -3.77 17.89 -37.48
C ALA A 20 -3.10 16.76 -38.27
N CYS A 21 -2.20 17.09 -39.19
CA CYS A 21 -1.25 16.12 -39.75
C CYS A 21 0.08 16.82 -40.00
N GLY A 22 1.04 16.58 -39.15
CA GLY A 22 2.43 16.91 -39.42
C GLY A 22 3.24 17.29 -38.19
N SER A 23 3.71 16.32 -37.41
CA SER A 23 5.09 16.28 -36.92
C SER A 23 5.33 14.97 -36.16
N SER A 24 6.16 14.15 -36.74
CA SER A 24 6.74 12.98 -36.07
C SER A 24 7.64 13.45 -34.94
N ALA A 25 7.23 13.21 -33.70
CA ALA A 25 8.10 13.18 -32.56
C ALA A 25 7.73 11.96 -31.74
N GLU A 26 8.66 11.06 -31.70
CA GLU A 26 8.73 9.86 -30.88
C GLU A 26 8.30 10.19 -29.45
N LYS A 27 7.08 9.82 -29.06
CA LYS A 27 6.64 9.82 -27.69
C LYS A 27 6.63 8.40 -27.18
N THR A 28 7.65 8.11 -26.40
CA THR A 28 7.64 7.08 -25.37
C THR A 28 6.23 6.93 -24.81
N ASN A 29 5.62 5.77 -25.03
CA ASN A 29 4.35 5.38 -24.44
C ASN A 29 4.55 5.24 -22.92
N ASN A 30 4.38 6.33 -22.19
CA ASN A 30 3.96 6.26 -20.82
C ASN A 30 2.45 5.99 -20.83
N GLN A 31 2.11 4.72 -20.87
CA GLN A 31 0.80 4.25 -20.53
C GLN A 31 0.59 4.61 -19.06
N ALA A 32 -0.07 5.73 -18.82
CA ALA A 32 -0.60 6.04 -17.51
C ALA A 32 -1.68 4.99 -17.24
N ASP A 33 -1.29 3.92 -16.57
CA ASP A 33 -2.20 3.03 -15.88
C ASP A 33 -3.06 3.93 -14.99
N ASN A 34 -4.34 3.93 -15.27
CA ASN A 34 -5.37 4.49 -14.41
C ASN A 34 -5.52 3.53 -13.20
N ALA A 35 -4.42 3.36 -12.46
CA ALA A 35 -4.43 2.74 -11.17
C ALA A 35 -5.19 3.72 -10.27
N THR A 36 -6.39 3.36 -9.87
CA THR A 36 -7.01 3.87 -8.64
C THR A 36 -5.89 3.99 -7.61
N GLU A 37 -5.56 5.19 -7.17
CA GLU A 37 -4.49 5.44 -6.19
C GLU A 37 -4.82 4.61 -4.95
N LYS A 38 -4.25 3.41 -4.91
CA LYS A 38 -4.35 2.55 -3.73
C LYS A 38 -3.49 3.24 -2.69
N THR A 39 -4.12 3.88 -1.72
CA THR A 39 -3.45 4.50 -0.57
C THR A 39 -2.35 3.57 -0.09
N SER A 40 -1.12 4.07 0.02
CA SER A 40 0.01 3.24 0.41
C SER A 40 -0.24 2.63 1.80
N VAL A 41 0.27 1.43 2.03
CA VAL A 41 0.17 0.78 3.36
C VAL A 41 0.75 1.69 4.46
N ILE A 42 1.82 2.41 4.14
CA ILE A 42 2.45 3.37 5.08
C ILE A 42 1.48 4.51 5.44
N ASP A 43 0.75 5.04 4.47
CA ASP A 43 -0.22 6.12 4.72
C ASP A 43 -1.39 5.60 5.56
N GLN A 44 -1.88 4.40 5.30
CA GLN A 44 -2.91 3.75 6.12
C GLN A 44 -2.45 3.54 7.57
N ILE A 45 -1.19 3.14 7.80
CA ILE A 45 -0.61 3.00 9.15
C ILE A 45 -0.56 4.35 9.84
N LYS A 46 -0.11 5.39 9.15
CA LYS A 46 -0.04 6.77 9.70
C LYS A 46 -1.43 7.33 10.01
N GLU A 47 -2.39 7.15 9.13
CA GLU A 47 -3.78 7.57 9.34
C GLU A 47 -4.40 6.86 10.55
N ARG A 48 -4.20 5.56 10.68
CA ARG A 48 -4.68 4.76 11.81
C ARG A 48 -3.95 5.11 13.10
N GLY A 49 -2.71 5.58 13.02
CA GLY A 49 -1.87 5.92 14.16
C GLY A 49 -1.42 4.71 15.00
N THR A 50 -1.46 3.50 14.43
CA THR A 50 -1.09 2.25 15.09
C THR A 50 -0.50 1.27 14.08
N LEU A 51 0.60 0.60 14.45
CA LEU A 51 1.23 -0.45 13.67
C LEU A 51 0.77 -1.82 14.19
N ARG A 52 0.18 -2.64 13.33
CA ARG A 52 -0.25 -4.01 13.65
C ARG A 52 0.83 -5.00 13.22
N VAL A 53 1.33 -5.78 14.16
CA VAL A 53 2.49 -6.68 13.94
C VAL A 53 2.17 -8.09 14.38
N ALA A 54 2.29 -9.06 13.46
CA ALA A 54 2.25 -10.46 13.84
C ALA A 54 3.61 -10.89 14.39
N VAL A 55 3.60 -11.53 15.56
CA VAL A 55 4.79 -12.02 16.28
C VAL A 55 4.56 -13.42 16.85
N PHE A 56 5.64 -14.14 17.11
CA PHE A 56 5.58 -15.35 17.92
C PHE A 56 5.54 -15.03 19.41
N SER A 57 4.98 -15.96 20.20
CA SER A 57 4.93 -15.87 21.67
C SER A 57 5.80 -16.90 22.37
N ASP A 58 6.46 -17.82 21.63
CA ASP A 58 7.13 -19.01 22.14
C ASP A 58 8.53 -19.24 21.54
N LYS A 59 9.13 -18.23 20.91
CA LYS A 59 10.42 -18.35 20.19
C LYS A 59 11.50 -17.42 20.77
N PRO A 60 11.96 -17.62 22.03
CA PRO A 60 13.10 -16.85 22.52
C PRO A 60 14.37 -17.17 21.69
N PRO A 61 15.24 -16.20 21.45
CA PRO A 61 15.21 -14.80 21.92
C PRO A 61 14.47 -13.84 20.99
N PHE A 62 13.76 -14.32 19.95
CA PHE A 62 13.15 -13.51 18.91
C PHE A 62 11.82 -12.89 19.35
N GLY A 63 10.77 -13.69 19.49
CA GLY A 63 9.46 -13.28 19.98
C GLY A 63 8.94 -14.28 21.03
N TYR A 64 8.70 -13.80 22.23
CA TYR A 64 8.18 -14.62 23.32
C TYR A 64 7.42 -13.79 24.34
N VAL A 65 6.61 -14.45 25.15
CA VAL A 65 5.93 -13.84 26.29
C VAL A 65 6.68 -14.21 27.55
N ASP A 66 7.00 -13.20 28.38
CA ASP A 66 7.68 -13.42 29.65
C ASP A 66 6.73 -13.89 30.77
N SER A 67 7.27 -14.10 31.98
CA SER A 67 6.49 -14.54 33.14
C SER A 67 5.43 -13.52 33.60
N ASN A 68 5.53 -12.26 33.17
CA ASN A 68 4.57 -11.20 33.48
C ASN A 68 3.49 -11.06 32.41
N GLY A 69 3.52 -11.88 31.37
CA GLY A 69 2.61 -11.80 30.24
C GLY A 69 2.99 -10.73 29.21
N GLU A 70 4.21 -10.18 29.27
CA GLU A 70 4.66 -9.15 28.33
C GLU A 70 5.39 -9.74 27.12
N ASN A 71 5.11 -9.20 25.93
CA ASN A 71 5.86 -9.54 24.73
C ASN A 71 7.29 -9.01 24.80
N LYS A 72 8.25 -9.91 24.58
CA LYS A 72 9.70 -9.63 24.66
C LYS A 72 10.44 -10.24 23.47
N GLY A 73 11.68 -9.82 23.28
CA GLY A 73 12.60 -10.37 22.30
C GLY A 73 12.95 -9.39 21.20
N TYR A 74 13.81 -9.87 20.28
CA TYR A 74 14.36 -9.04 19.20
C TYR A 74 13.25 -8.50 18.26
N ASP A 75 12.29 -9.33 17.89
CA ASP A 75 11.19 -8.97 17.01
C ASP A 75 10.32 -7.87 17.64
N ILE A 76 10.16 -7.91 18.97
CA ILE A 76 9.40 -6.91 19.72
C ILE A 76 10.13 -5.56 19.75
N LEU A 77 11.46 -5.58 19.95
CA LEU A 77 12.27 -4.36 19.90
C LEU A 77 12.24 -3.72 18.51
N LEU A 78 12.32 -4.54 17.47
CA LEU A 78 12.21 -4.08 16.08
C LEU A 78 10.83 -3.49 15.80
N ALA A 79 9.75 -4.13 16.24
CA ALA A 79 8.38 -3.61 16.12
C ALA A 79 8.23 -2.24 16.78
N LYS A 80 8.74 -2.08 18.00
CA LYS A 80 8.74 -0.79 18.73
C LYS A 80 9.47 0.30 17.96
N ARG A 81 10.64 -0.03 17.41
CA ARG A 81 11.40 0.92 16.59
C ARG A 81 10.63 1.33 15.34
N LEU A 82 10.03 0.37 14.63
CA LEU A 82 9.20 0.66 13.45
C LEU A 82 7.99 1.54 13.80
N ALA A 83 7.30 1.27 14.91
CA ALA A 83 6.19 2.10 15.34
C ALA A 83 6.64 3.53 15.62
N LYS A 84 7.77 3.70 16.30
CA LYS A 84 8.34 5.03 16.56
C LYS A 84 8.67 5.79 15.27
N ASP A 85 9.25 5.10 14.28
CA ASP A 85 9.65 5.72 13.02
C ASP A 85 8.44 6.03 12.12
N LEU A 86 7.37 5.21 12.14
CA LEU A 86 6.19 5.36 11.29
C LEU A 86 5.11 6.27 11.87
N VAL A 87 4.83 6.14 13.19
CA VAL A 87 3.73 6.83 13.87
C VAL A 87 4.18 7.73 15.02
N GLY A 88 5.49 7.83 15.27
CA GLY A 88 6.08 8.73 16.25
C GLY A 88 6.11 8.23 17.69
N ASP A 89 5.51 7.06 17.98
CA ASP A 89 5.38 6.53 19.34
C ASP A 89 5.56 5.00 19.35
N GLU A 90 6.52 4.49 20.11
CA GLU A 90 6.81 3.06 20.24
C GLU A 90 5.71 2.25 20.95
N SER A 91 4.80 2.91 21.66
CA SER A 91 3.64 2.28 22.31
C SER A 91 2.45 2.08 21.39
N LYS A 92 2.47 2.66 20.19
CA LYS A 92 1.41 2.55 19.18
C LYS A 92 1.54 1.27 18.38
N LEU A 93 1.45 0.14 19.09
CA LEU A 93 1.58 -1.22 18.56
C LEU A 93 0.39 -2.08 18.96
N GLU A 94 -0.06 -2.87 18.01
CA GLU A 94 -0.99 -3.98 18.24
C GLU A 94 -0.28 -5.28 17.84
N TYR A 95 -0.09 -6.17 18.82
CA TYR A 95 0.52 -7.48 18.58
C TYR A 95 -0.56 -8.52 18.27
N VAL A 96 -0.37 -9.23 17.18
CA VAL A 96 -1.16 -10.41 16.81
C VAL A 96 -0.28 -11.63 16.95
N ILE A 97 -0.56 -12.46 17.96
CA ILE A 97 0.18 -13.72 18.12
C ILE A 97 -0.15 -14.64 16.96
N THR A 98 0.88 -15.22 16.35
CA THR A 98 0.74 -16.03 15.14
C THR A 98 1.48 -17.35 15.23
N GLU A 99 1.05 -18.29 14.39
CA GLU A 99 1.71 -19.55 14.12
C GLU A 99 2.33 -19.54 12.70
N PRO A 100 3.32 -20.41 12.42
CA PRO A 100 4.02 -20.41 11.14
C PRO A 100 3.12 -20.50 9.92
N GLN A 101 1.99 -21.20 10.00
CA GLN A 101 1.06 -21.40 8.88
C GLN A 101 0.18 -20.19 8.60
N ALA A 102 -0.17 -19.41 9.63
CA ALA A 102 -1.12 -18.30 9.53
C ALA A 102 -0.49 -16.99 9.03
N ARG A 103 0.84 -16.87 9.01
CA ARG A 103 1.57 -15.61 8.72
C ARG A 103 1.19 -14.94 7.40
N VAL A 104 1.10 -15.74 6.33
CA VAL A 104 0.77 -15.22 4.99
C VAL A 104 -0.68 -14.79 4.91
N ASP A 105 -1.59 -15.53 5.53
CA ASP A 105 -3.02 -15.22 5.50
C ASP A 105 -3.35 -13.98 6.33
N LEU A 106 -2.63 -13.74 7.43
CA LEU A 106 -2.76 -12.49 8.21
C LEU A 106 -2.39 -11.26 7.38
N LEU A 107 -1.31 -11.33 6.58
CA LEU A 107 -0.92 -10.25 5.66
C LEU A 107 -1.94 -10.07 4.53
N LYS A 108 -2.35 -11.17 3.88
CA LYS A 108 -3.29 -11.11 2.75
C LYS A 108 -4.69 -10.63 3.12
N SER A 109 -5.07 -10.86 4.37
CA SER A 109 -6.39 -10.43 4.90
C SER A 109 -6.35 -9.06 5.59
N ASP A 110 -5.25 -8.32 5.45
CA ASP A 110 -5.05 -7.00 6.06
C ASP A 110 -5.27 -6.97 7.59
N LYS A 111 -5.10 -8.10 8.26
CA LYS A 111 -5.18 -8.20 9.73
C LYS A 111 -3.95 -7.63 10.41
N VAL A 112 -2.81 -7.69 9.74
CA VAL A 112 -1.54 -7.12 10.20
C VAL A 112 -0.86 -6.37 9.06
N ASP A 113 -0.02 -5.41 9.41
CA ASP A 113 0.73 -4.62 8.46
C ASP A 113 2.09 -5.25 8.16
N ILE A 114 2.65 -5.97 9.13
CA ILE A 114 3.94 -6.65 9.03
C ILE A 114 3.96 -7.93 9.86
N VAL A 115 4.79 -8.89 9.46
CA VAL A 115 5.08 -10.10 10.22
C VAL A 115 6.56 -10.11 10.61
N LEU A 116 6.83 -10.20 11.90
CA LEU A 116 8.15 -10.38 12.50
C LEU A 116 8.14 -11.71 13.27
N ALA A 117 8.41 -12.80 12.59
CA ALA A 117 8.17 -14.14 13.12
C ALA A 117 9.00 -15.23 12.40
N ASN A 118 10.33 -15.09 12.38
CA ASN A 118 11.28 -16.05 11.82
C ASN A 118 10.88 -16.56 10.42
N PHE A 119 10.72 -15.65 9.46
CA PHE A 119 10.19 -15.97 8.15
C PHE A 119 11.28 -16.47 7.19
N THR A 120 11.30 -17.77 6.90
CA THR A 120 12.23 -18.36 5.93
C THR A 120 11.81 -18.02 4.51
N VAL A 121 12.76 -17.53 3.70
CA VAL A 121 12.56 -17.36 2.26
C VAL A 121 12.60 -18.72 1.57
N THR A 122 11.58 -19.03 0.80
CA THR A 122 11.49 -20.25 -0.02
C THR A 122 11.14 -19.88 -1.46
N LEU A 123 11.35 -20.81 -2.40
CA LEU A 123 11.03 -20.58 -3.81
C LEU A 123 9.54 -20.25 -4.07
N ASN A 124 8.67 -20.62 -3.16
CA ASN A 124 7.22 -20.42 -3.28
C ASN A 124 6.69 -19.20 -2.48
N ARG A 125 7.59 -18.37 -1.96
CA ARG A 125 7.25 -17.19 -1.15
C ARG A 125 8.03 -15.97 -1.58
#